data_ef8663432adbf63bcab47dcf1927db1c
#
_entry.id   ef8663432adbf63bcab47dcf1927db1c
#
_cell.length_a   1.000
_cell.length_b   1.000
_cell.length_c   1.000
_cell.angle_alpha   90.00
_cell.angle_beta   90.00
_cell.angle_gamma   90.00
#
_symmetry.space_group_name_H-M   'P 1'
#
loop_
_entity.id
_entity.type
_entity.pdbx_description
1 polymer ?
#
loop_
_entity_poly.entity_id
_entity_poly.type
_entity_poly.pdbx_seq_one_letter_code
_entity_poly.pdbx_strand_id
1 'polypeptide(L)' 'MINTLDLHHCTQVEAKKLLDHTLDNLSPNVKELIIIHGYQGGHVIKDLVLRYRHHRIERVIKSLNPGQTSYLIKVKK' A
#
# COMPACT_ATOMS: atom_id res chain seq x y z
N MET A 1 -3.38 1.13 15.09
CA MET A 1 -3.04 -0.20 14.59
C MET A 1 -2.37 -0.09 13.23
N ILE A 2 -1.32 -0.86 12.99
CA ILE A 2 -0.55 -0.85 11.75
C ILE A 2 -0.71 -2.22 11.10
N ASN A 3 -1.06 -2.23 9.81
CA ASN A 3 -1.15 -3.45 9.02
C ASN A 3 -0.10 -3.44 7.91
N THR A 4 0.23 -4.60 7.42
CA THR A 4 1.21 -4.78 6.34
C THR A 4 0.59 -5.59 5.21
N LEU A 5 0.84 -5.17 3.97
CA LEU A 5 0.42 -5.87 2.76
C LEU A 5 1.64 -6.13 1.89
N ASP A 6 1.90 -7.39 1.59
CA ASP A 6 3.06 -7.79 0.80
C ASP A 6 2.67 -8.01 -0.66
N LEU A 7 3.25 -7.22 -1.56
CA LEU A 7 3.00 -7.27 -3.00
C LEU A 7 4.23 -7.64 -3.81
N HIS A 8 5.33 -8.04 -3.15
CA HIS A 8 6.63 -8.12 -3.84
C HIS A 8 6.71 -9.17 -4.95
N HIS A 9 5.79 -10.13 -5.00
CA HIS A 9 5.74 -11.13 -6.08
C HIS A 9 4.52 -11.00 -6.97
N CYS A 10 3.78 -9.89 -6.86
CA CYS A 10 2.55 -9.70 -7.62
C CYS A 10 2.82 -9.08 -8.98
N THR A 11 1.96 -9.42 -9.95
CA THR A 11 1.85 -8.65 -11.19
C THR A 11 1.14 -7.34 -10.90
N GLN A 12 1.15 -6.40 -11.85
CA GLN A 12 0.42 -5.13 -11.70
C GLN A 12 -1.06 -5.37 -11.45
N VAL A 13 -1.67 -6.29 -12.20
CA VAL A 13 -3.10 -6.59 -12.06
C VAL A 13 -3.41 -7.16 -10.69
N GLU A 14 -2.59 -8.11 -10.24
CA GLU A 14 -2.76 -8.71 -8.91
C GLU A 14 -2.57 -7.69 -7.80
N ALA A 15 -1.55 -6.84 -7.92
CA ALA A 15 -1.26 -5.82 -6.92
C ALA A 15 -2.42 -4.84 -6.79
N LYS A 16 -2.98 -4.38 -7.92
CA LYS A 16 -4.11 -3.46 -7.89
C LYS A 16 -5.33 -4.10 -7.24
N LYS A 17 -5.63 -5.34 -7.58
CA LYS A 17 -6.76 -6.06 -6.98
C LYS A 17 -6.59 -6.22 -5.47
N LEU A 18 -5.37 -6.55 -5.03
CA LEU A 18 -5.09 -6.70 -3.59
C LEU A 18 -5.18 -5.37 -2.87
N LEU A 19 -4.69 -4.28 -3.47
CA LEU A 19 -4.82 -2.95 -2.89
C LEU A 19 -6.28 -2.55 -2.75
N ASP A 20 -7.06 -2.71 -3.81
CA ASP A 20 -8.49 -2.39 -3.79
C ASP A 20 -9.21 -3.18 -2.71
N HIS A 21 -9.00 -4.49 -2.69
CA HIS A 21 -9.66 -5.37 -1.72
C HIS A 21 -9.25 -5.02 -0.28
N THR A 22 -7.95 -4.83 -0.06
CA THR A 22 -7.43 -4.55 1.28
C THR A 22 -7.99 -3.22 1.80
N LEU A 23 -7.95 -2.17 0.98
CA LEU A 23 -8.42 -0.85 1.40
C LEU A 23 -9.93 -0.77 1.52
N ASP A 24 -10.66 -1.47 0.66
CA ASP A 24 -12.13 -1.53 0.75
C ASP A 24 -12.61 -2.22 2.02
N ASN A 25 -11.83 -3.16 2.54
CA ASN A 25 -12.20 -3.96 3.70
C ASN A 25 -11.36 -3.64 4.94
N LEU A 26 -10.58 -2.57 4.90
CA LEU A 26 -9.69 -2.20 6.00
C LEU A 26 -10.47 -1.78 7.23
N SER A 27 -10.08 -2.31 8.38
CA SER A 27 -10.69 -1.94 9.66
C SER A 27 -10.60 -0.43 9.91
N PRO A 28 -11.63 0.20 10.48
CA PRO A 28 -11.57 1.62 10.81
C PRO A 28 -10.50 1.97 11.84
N ASN A 29 -9.98 0.97 12.55
CA ASN A 29 -8.94 1.18 13.57
C ASN A 29 -7.53 1.22 12.99
N VAL A 30 -7.35 0.87 11.72
CA VAL A 30 -6.03 0.88 11.08
C VAL A 30 -5.65 2.30 10.72
N LYS A 31 -4.49 2.75 11.20
CA LYS A 31 -3.98 4.11 10.95
C LYS A 31 -2.89 4.14 9.90
N GLU A 32 -2.24 3.01 9.67
CA GLU A 32 -1.15 2.91 8.71
C GLU A 32 -1.16 1.55 8.05
N LEU A 33 -0.97 1.54 6.73
CA LEU A 33 -0.81 0.32 5.94
C LEU A 33 0.55 0.36 5.28
N ILE A 34 1.43 -0.55 5.66
CA ILE A 34 2.76 -0.67 5.08
C ILE A 34 2.68 -1.60 3.89
N ILE A 35 3.09 -1.09 2.72
CA ILE A 35 3.09 -1.89 1.49
C ILE A 35 4.51 -2.34 1.21
N ILE A 36 4.71 -3.65 1.16
CA ILE A 36 6.00 -4.24 0.79
C ILE A 36 5.95 -4.56 -0.70
N HIS A 37 6.66 -3.77 -1.51
CA HIS A 37 6.68 -3.96 -2.96
C HIS A 37 8.01 -4.52 -3.46
N GLY A 38 9.03 -4.57 -2.58
CA GLY A 38 10.35 -4.99 -2.97
C GLY A 38 11.09 -3.95 -3.81
N TYR A 39 12.36 -4.20 -4.10
CA TYR A 39 13.16 -3.31 -4.93
C TYR A 39 13.96 -4.08 -5.98
N GLN A 40 13.95 -5.40 -5.92
CA GLN A 40 14.59 -6.24 -6.93
C GLN A 40 13.60 -6.55 -8.04
N GLY A 41 14.06 -6.54 -9.27
CA GLY A 41 13.22 -6.91 -10.41
C GLY A 41 12.44 -5.77 -11.05
N GLY A 42 12.75 -4.51 -10.74
CA GLY A 42 12.19 -3.36 -11.43
C GLY A 42 11.33 -2.47 -10.54
N HIS A 43 10.72 -1.45 -11.16
CA HIS A 43 10.01 -0.39 -10.47
C HIS A 43 8.49 -0.45 -10.64
N VAL A 44 7.99 -1.47 -11.34
CA VAL A 44 6.61 -1.48 -11.80
C VAL A 44 5.62 -1.46 -10.63
N ILE A 45 5.82 -2.34 -9.64
CA ILE A 45 4.92 -2.42 -8.48
C ILE A 45 5.12 -1.21 -7.57
N LYS A 46 6.36 -0.76 -7.38
CA LYS A 46 6.64 0.44 -6.61
C LYS A 46 5.94 1.66 -7.20
N ASP A 47 6.04 1.85 -8.52
CA ASP A 47 5.38 2.97 -9.20
C ASP A 47 3.87 2.88 -9.06
N LEU A 48 3.30 1.69 -9.19
CA LEU A 48 1.88 1.48 -8.98
C LEU A 48 1.48 1.92 -7.58
N VAL A 49 2.21 1.46 -6.55
CA VAL A 49 1.92 1.77 -5.14
C VAL A 49 2.00 3.27 -4.89
N LEU A 50 3.00 3.95 -5.46
CA LEU A 50 3.18 5.39 -5.26
C LEU A 50 2.10 6.21 -5.95
N ARG A 51 1.51 5.72 -7.05
CA ARG A 51 0.48 6.42 -7.81
C ARG A 51 -0.93 6.00 -7.45
N TYR A 52 -1.07 4.92 -6.69
CA TYR A 52 -2.38 4.38 -6.34
C TYR A 52 -3.19 5.40 -5.53
N ARG A 53 -4.48 5.49 -5.82
CA ARG A 53 -5.41 6.40 -5.14
C ARG A 53 -6.56 5.61 -4.55
N HIS A 54 -6.94 5.96 -3.33
CA HIS A 54 -8.11 5.39 -2.67
C HIS A 54 -8.59 6.40 -1.64
N HIS A 55 -9.90 6.51 -1.46
CA HIS A 55 -10.47 7.52 -0.56
C HIS A 55 -10.03 7.35 0.90
N ARG A 56 -9.60 6.15 1.30
CA ARG A 56 -9.11 5.90 2.65
C ARG A 56 -7.65 6.31 2.86
N ILE A 57 -6.91 6.55 1.81
CA ILE A 57 -5.51 6.97 1.93
C ILE A 57 -5.46 8.47 2.13
N GLU A 58 -4.92 8.89 3.28
CA GLU A 58 -4.69 10.30 3.55
C GLU A 58 -3.40 10.80 2.93
N ARG A 59 -2.33 10.00 3.04
CA ARG A 59 -1.00 10.39 2.58
C ARG A 59 -0.17 9.16 2.24
N VAL A 60 0.66 9.29 1.22
CA VAL A 60 1.63 8.26 0.84
C VAL A 60 3.00 8.72 1.32
N ILE A 61 3.69 7.90 2.10
CA ILE A 61 5.00 8.22 2.66
C ILE A 61 6.02 7.20 2.16
N LYS A 62 7.09 7.69 1.56
CA LYS A 62 8.20 6.84 1.17
C LYS A 62 8.96 6.41 2.41
N SER A 63 9.15 5.11 2.57
CA SER A 63 9.91 4.55 3.67
C SER A 63 11.41 4.72 3.44
N LEU A 64 12.18 4.74 4.53
CA LEU A 64 13.63 4.62 4.45
C LEU A 64 14.06 3.28 3.87
N ASN A 65 13.24 2.26 4.06
CA ASN A 65 13.45 0.96 3.41
C ASN A 65 12.99 1.07 1.96
N PRO A 66 13.89 0.88 0.97
CA PRO A 66 13.54 1.05 -0.45
C PRO A 66 12.52 0.05 -0.97
N GLY A 67 12.30 -1.04 -0.25
CA GLY A 67 11.30 -2.06 -0.63
C GLY A 67 9.91 -1.82 -0.06
N GLN A 68 9.68 -0.69 0.62
CA GLN A 68 8.42 -0.42 1.32
C GLN A 68 7.92 0.99 1.05
N THR A 69 6.60 1.15 1.19
CA THR A 69 5.92 2.45 1.15
C THR A 69 4.81 2.40 2.19
N SER A 70 4.60 3.48 2.92
CA SER A 70 3.53 3.57 3.90
C SER A 70 2.37 4.39 3.38
N TYR A 71 1.15 3.90 3.61
CA TYR A 71 -0.08 4.66 3.43
C TYR A 71 -0.59 5.07 4.81
N LEU A 72 -0.69 6.36 5.06
CA LEU A 72 -1.41 6.85 6.24
C LEU A 72 -2.89 6.81 5.92
N ILE A 73 -3.66 6.18 6.78
CA ILE A 73 -5.07 5.91 6.54
C ILE A 73 -5.91 6.95 7.26
N LYS A 74 -6.93 7.45 6.58
CA LYS A 74 -7.88 8.39 7.18
C LYS A 74 -8.63 7.70 8.32
N VAL A 75 -8.70 8.37 9.44
CA VAL A 75 -9.45 7.88 10.60
C VAL A 75 -10.90 8.32 10.43
N LYS A 76 -11.80 7.36 10.42
CA LYS A 76 -13.24 7.68 10.44
C LYS A 76 -13.62 8.10 11.84
N LYS A 77 -14.23 9.25 11.93
CA LYS A 77 -14.83 9.70 13.17
C LYS A 77 -16.27 9.24 13.26
#